data_f10daccacc6a97c80bb3b9612d964735
#
_entry.id   f10daccacc6a97c80bb3b9612d964735
#
_cell.length_a   1.000
_cell.length_b   1.000
_cell.length_c   1.000
_cell.angle_alpha   90.00
_cell.angle_beta   90.00
_cell.angle_gamma   90.00
#
_symmetry.space_group_name_H-M   'P 1'
#
loop_
_entity.id
_entity.type
_entity.pdbx_description
1 polymer ?
#
loop_
_entity_poly.entity_id
_entity_poly.type
_entity_poly.pdbx_seq_one_letter_code
_entity_poly.pdbx_strand_id
1 'polypeptide(L)'
;TVSNIAKKAGFVNFESYIDCSKVKDAELKKIAEKTAIFGRVSPHQKKLIIQTLKKAGRTTAMTGDGVNDILALREADCSIVMAEGDPATRQIANLVLLNSDFNDLPEILFEGRRVVNNIARIAPIFFIKTIYSFILAIICILSALLFDKNLLLVFPFIPIQVTLIDQFVEGFPPFVLTFEKNIRPVE
;
A
#
# COMPACT_ATOMS: atom_id res chain seq x y z
N THR A 1 6.70 33.37 2.36
CA THR A 1 6.59 32.97 0.93
C THR A 1 5.87 31.64 0.76
N VAL A 2 6.30 30.55 1.41
CA VAL A 2 5.64 29.22 1.27
C VAL A 2 4.21 29.25 1.78
N SER A 3 3.94 29.85 2.95
CA SER A 3 2.60 30.03 3.49
C SER A 3 1.67 30.82 2.55
N ASN A 4 2.19 31.87 1.89
CA ASN A 4 1.42 32.65 0.91
C ASN A 4 1.08 31.84 -0.35
N ILE A 5 1.97 30.95 -0.79
CA ILE A 5 1.71 30.04 -1.90
C ILE A 5 0.63 29.02 -1.49
N ALA A 6 0.73 28.44 -0.30
CA ALA A 6 -0.26 27.52 0.25
C ALA A 6 -1.65 28.18 0.35
N LYS A 7 -1.72 29.45 0.82
CA LYS A 7 -2.96 30.22 0.84
C LYS A 7 -3.57 30.40 -0.55
N LYS A 8 -2.74 30.77 -1.54
CA LYS A 8 -3.19 30.92 -2.94
C LYS A 8 -3.66 29.59 -3.56
N ALA A 9 -3.07 28.47 -3.15
CA ALA A 9 -3.47 27.12 -3.56
C ALA A 9 -4.71 26.59 -2.82
N GLY A 10 -5.33 27.40 -1.93
CA GLY A 10 -6.54 26.98 -1.20
C GLY A 10 -6.29 26.07 0.00
N PHE A 11 -5.05 25.95 0.48
CA PHE A 11 -4.73 25.11 1.63
C PHE A 11 -5.26 25.72 2.93
N VAL A 12 -6.09 24.99 3.64
CA VAL A 12 -6.86 25.52 4.81
C VAL A 12 -5.94 25.87 5.99
N ASN A 13 -4.89 25.07 6.23
CA ASN A 13 -3.99 25.23 7.39
C ASN A 13 -2.73 26.03 7.06
N PHE A 14 -2.81 27.02 6.17
CA PHE A 14 -1.66 27.84 5.73
C PHE A 14 -1.01 28.64 6.86
N GLU A 15 -1.69 28.86 7.99
CA GLU A 15 -1.16 29.54 9.17
C GLU A 15 -0.22 28.67 10.01
N SER A 16 -0.34 27.34 9.91
CA SER A 16 0.54 26.38 10.58
C SER A 16 1.87 26.25 9.82
N TYR A 17 2.69 27.31 9.86
CA TYR A 17 3.96 27.42 9.15
C TYR A 17 5.14 27.56 10.11
N ILE A 18 6.25 26.93 9.76
CA ILE A 18 7.51 27.03 10.50
C ILE A 18 8.70 27.22 9.54
N ASP A 19 9.64 28.07 9.94
CA ASP A 19 10.93 28.25 9.26
C ASP A 19 11.98 27.36 9.90
N CYS A 20 12.27 26.23 9.25
CA CYS A 20 13.19 25.21 9.78
C CYS A 20 14.64 25.66 9.85
N SER A 21 15.03 26.75 9.19
CA SER A 21 16.38 27.32 9.32
C SER A 21 16.67 27.87 10.73
N LYS A 22 15.63 28.17 11.50
CA LYS A 22 15.71 28.75 12.86
C LYS A 22 15.43 27.74 13.97
N VAL A 23 15.07 26.50 13.61
CA VAL A 23 14.60 25.48 14.56
C VAL A 23 15.63 24.38 14.70
N LYS A 24 15.92 23.98 15.93
CA LYS A 24 16.81 22.84 16.22
C LYS A 24 16.10 21.51 16.02
N ASP A 25 16.84 20.45 15.67
CA ASP A 25 16.30 19.12 15.40
C ASP A 25 15.46 18.53 16.55
N ALA A 26 15.84 18.81 17.80
CA ALA A 26 15.10 18.36 18.98
C ALA A 26 13.72 19.04 19.11
N GLU A 27 13.60 20.29 18.72
CA GLU A 27 12.38 21.05 18.69
C GLU A 27 11.50 20.64 17.50
N LEU A 28 12.13 20.46 16.32
CA LEU A 28 11.45 20.01 15.11
C LEU A 28 10.70 18.69 15.34
N LYS A 29 11.28 17.73 16.06
CA LYS A 29 10.61 16.47 16.43
C LYS A 29 9.34 16.67 17.25
N LYS A 30 9.28 17.69 18.10
CA LYS A 30 8.10 17.93 18.97
C LYS A 30 6.95 18.59 18.22
N ILE A 31 7.26 19.34 17.17
CA ILE A 31 6.30 20.18 16.47
C ILE A 31 5.89 19.60 15.10
N ALA A 32 6.64 18.60 14.58
CA ALA A 32 6.41 18.03 13.26
C ALA A 32 4.98 17.49 13.07
N GLU A 33 4.38 16.91 14.10
CA GLU A 33 3.02 16.37 14.03
C GLU A 33 1.93 17.44 13.94
N LYS A 34 2.21 18.62 14.45
CA LYS A 34 1.26 19.74 14.55
C LYS A 34 1.44 20.78 13.48
N THR A 35 2.55 20.72 12.74
CA THR A 35 2.91 21.69 11.71
C THR A 35 2.53 21.17 10.34
N ALA A 36 1.81 21.98 9.58
CA ALA A 36 1.37 21.62 8.22
C ALA A 36 2.37 22.07 7.14
N ILE A 37 3.07 23.20 7.37
CA ILE A 37 3.95 23.82 6.37
C ILE A 37 5.34 24.04 6.95
N PHE A 38 6.34 23.46 6.28
CA PHE A 38 7.73 23.58 6.63
C PHE A 38 8.48 24.35 5.54
N GLY A 39 9.11 25.46 5.90
CA GLY A 39 9.93 26.25 4.99
C GLY A 39 11.42 26.08 5.27
N ARG A 40 12.27 26.21 4.25
CA ARG A 40 13.74 26.16 4.34
C ARG A 40 14.27 24.90 5.05
N VAL A 41 13.70 23.75 4.70
CA VAL A 41 14.03 22.47 5.31
C VAL A 41 15.31 21.90 4.70
N SER A 42 16.31 21.57 5.52
CA SER A 42 17.51 20.86 5.06
C SER A 42 17.20 19.39 4.71
N PRO A 43 18.04 18.71 3.89
CA PRO A 43 17.86 17.29 3.57
C PRO A 43 17.77 16.41 4.81
N HIS A 44 18.59 16.68 5.82
CA HIS A 44 18.55 15.97 7.10
C HIS A 44 17.24 16.21 7.86
N GLN A 45 16.75 17.45 7.88
CA GLN A 45 15.48 17.78 8.54
C GLN A 45 14.27 17.19 7.81
N LYS A 46 14.28 17.09 6.47
CA LYS A 46 13.25 16.37 5.71
C LYS A 46 13.13 14.90 6.18
N LYS A 47 14.26 14.19 6.26
CA LYS A 47 14.31 12.85 6.82
C LYS A 47 13.78 12.80 8.25
N LEU A 48 14.18 13.74 9.11
CA LEU A 48 13.78 13.78 10.51
C LEU A 48 12.27 13.98 10.69
N ILE A 49 11.64 14.80 9.86
CA ILE A 49 10.18 14.99 9.84
C ILE A 49 9.49 13.67 9.50
N ILE A 50 9.89 13.00 8.42
CA ILE A 50 9.33 11.70 8.02
C ILE A 50 9.47 10.67 9.15
N GLN A 51 10.66 10.55 9.74
CA GLN A 51 10.90 9.64 10.88
C GLN A 51 10.00 9.95 12.09
N THR A 52 9.75 11.21 12.35
CA THR A 52 8.91 11.63 13.48
C THR A 52 7.45 11.24 13.22
N LEU A 53 6.94 11.47 12.02
CA LEU A 53 5.59 11.09 11.62
C LEU A 53 5.39 9.56 11.65
N LYS A 54 6.38 8.79 11.18
CA LYS A 54 6.35 7.32 11.26
C LYS A 54 6.32 6.82 12.70
N LYS A 55 7.14 7.40 13.59
CA LYS A 55 7.12 7.07 15.03
C LYS A 55 5.80 7.39 15.71
N ALA A 56 5.07 8.37 15.20
CA ALA A 56 3.71 8.69 15.64
C ALA A 56 2.64 7.74 15.03
N GLY A 57 3.05 6.67 14.33
CA GLY A 57 2.14 5.68 13.74
C GLY A 57 1.48 6.12 12.43
N ARG A 58 2.01 7.17 11.79
CA ARG A 58 1.46 7.65 10.50
C ARG A 58 2.17 6.98 9.33
N THR A 59 1.39 6.53 8.34
CA THR A 59 1.92 6.14 7.04
C THR A 59 2.29 7.40 6.26
N THR A 60 3.50 7.43 5.70
CA THR A 60 4.08 8.62 5.07
C THR A 60 4.35 8.41 3.58
N ALA A 61 3.96 9.38 2.77
CA ALA A 61 4.41 9.49 1.39
C ALA A 61 5.30 10.71 1.22
N MET A 62 6.39 10.58 0.48
CA MET A 62 7.32 11.67 0.17
C MET A 62 7.45 11.84 -1.33
N THR A 63 7.26 13.07 -1.79
CA THR A 63 7.50 13.44 -3.18
C THR A 63 8.71 14.35 -3.28
N GLY A 64 9.58 14.10 -4.24
CA GLY A 64 10.77 14.89 -4.49
C GLY A 64 11.39 14.55 -5.84
N ASP A 65 12.15 15.48 -6.40
CA ASP A 65 12.76 15.40 -7.74
C ASP A 65 14.29 15.50 -7.73
N GLY A 66 14.86 15.95 -6.63
CA GLY A 66 16.28 16.24 -6.51
C GLY A 66 17.06 15.36 -5.56
N VAL A 67 18.38 15.34 -5.71
CA VAL A 67 19.34 14.59 -4.85
C VAL A 67 19.17 14.93 -3.37
N ASN A 68 18.75 16.17 -3.06
CA ASN A 68 18.50 16.64 -1.69
C ASN A 68 17.34 15.92 -1.00
N ASP A 69 16.50 15.22 -1.75
CA ASP A 69 15.34 14.51 -1.24
C ASP A 69 15.60 13.03 -0.98
N ILE A 70 16.73 12.49 -1.44
CA ILE A 70 17.09 11.06 -1.34
C ILE A 70 16.94 10.52 0.08
N LEU A 71 17.40 11.26 1.08
CA LEU A 71 17.34 10.82 2.48
C LEU A 71 15.90 10.70 2.99
N ALA A 72 15.03 11.62 2.60
CA ALA A 72 13.61 11.62 2.97
C ALA A 72 12.82 10.59 2.15
N LEU A 73 13.10 10.47 0.85
CA LEU A 73 12.49 9.46 -0.03
C LEU A 73 12.75 8.04 0.46
N ARG A 74 13.99 7.72 0.86
CA ARG A 74 14.33 6.40 1.42
C ARG A 74 13.66 6.10 2.76
N GLU A 75 13.36 7.13 3.53
CA GLU A 75 12.77 6.99 4.85
C GLU A 75 11.24 6.81 4.78
N ALA A 76 10.59 7.39 3.79
CA ALA A 76 9.14 7.34 3.61
C ALA A 76 8.65 5.91 3.32
N ASP A 77 7.38 5.63 3.65
CA ASP A 77 6.74 4.36 3.34
C ASP A 77 6.40 4.25 1.84
N CYS A 78 6.13 5.39 1.20
CA CYS A 78 5.96 5.49 -0.25
C CYS A 78 6.74 6.70 -0.78
N SER A 79 7.65 6.46 -1.70
CA SER A 79 8.44 7.51 -2.37
C SER A 79 7.96 7.69 -3.81
N ILE A 80 7.66 8.95 -4.17
CA ILE A 80 7.12 9.34 -5.47
C ILE A 80 8.08 10.35 -6.09
N VAL A 81 8.51 10.11 -7.32
CA VAL A 81 9.41 11.02 -8.05
C VAL A 81 8.90 11.31 -9.46
N MET A 82 9.38 12.40 -10.02
CA MET A 82 9.10 12.78 -11.40
C MET A 82 10.08 12.10 -12.36
N ALA A 83 9.62 11.75 -13.56
CA ALA A 83 10.48 11.15 -14.59
C ALA A 83 11.63 12.08 -15.01
N GLU A 84 11.39 13.38 -14.98
CA GLU A 84 12.39 14.42 -15.27
C GLU A 84 13.36 14.68 -14.11
N GLY A 85 13.11 14.09 -12.93
CA GLY A 85 13.96 14.24 -11.77
C GLY A 85 15.31 13.53 -11.90
N ASP A 86 16.16 13.68 -10.88
CA ASP A 86 17.50 13.10 -10.86
C ASP A 86 17.46 11.57 -11.00
N PRO A 87 18.34 10.95 -11.81
CA PRO A 87 18.41 9.50 -11.97
C PRO A 87 18.57 8.73 -10.66
N ALA A 88 19.29 9.27 -9.68
CA ALA A 88 19.48 8.63 -8.39
C ALA A 88 18.18 8.57 -7.56
N THR A 89 17.32 9.59 -7.65
CA THR A 89 16.01 9.58 -7.00
C THR A 89 15.08 8.55 -7.64
N ARG A 90 15.09 8.43 -8.97
CA ARG A 90 14.28 7.43 -9.69
C ARG A 90 14.61 5.99 -9.34
N GLN A 91 15.89 5.68 -9.10
CA GLN A 91 16.32 4.32 -8.72
C GLN A 91 15.82 3.87 -7.34
N ILE A 92 15.53 4.80 -6.45
CA ILE A 92 15.10 4.50 -5.07
C ILE A 92 13.60 4.70 -4.86
N ALA A 93 12.89 5.22 -5.85
CA ALA A 93 11.47 5.52 -5.75
C ALA A 93 10.60 4.28 -5.87
N ASN A 94 9.51 4.24 -5.11
CA ASN A 94 8.46 3.23 -5.27
C ASN A 94 7.57 3.52 -6.49
N LEU A 95 7.40 4.81 -6.82
CA LEU A 95 6.57 5.27 -7.93
C LEU A 95 7.28 6.38 -8.71
N VAL A 96 7.25 6.28 -10.04
CA VAL A 96 7.76 7.32 -10.95
C VAL A 96 6.60 7.84 -11.79
N LEU A 97 6.34 9.16 -11.72
CA LEU A 97 5.33 9.83 -12.54
C LEU A 97 5.94 10.14 -13.91
N LEU A 98 5.54 9.38 -14.93
CA LEU A 98 6.13 9.47 -16.27
C LEU A 98 5.85 10.81 -16.97
N ASN A 99 4.65 11.35 -16.75
CA ASN A 99 4.26 12.67 -17.31
C ASN A 99 4.76 13.85 -16.44
N SER A 100 5.42 13.57 -15.33
CA SER A 100 5.85 14.60 -14.36
C SER A 100 4.70 15.50 -13.89
N ASP A 101 3.46 15.00 -13.90
CA ASP A 101 2.26 15.75 -13.50
C ASP A 101 1.68 15.19 -12.18
N PHE A 102 1.53 16.07 -11.20
CA PHE A 102 0.89 15.75 -9.92
C PHE A 102 -0.62 15.48 -10.04
N ASN A 103 -1.26 15.94 -11.11
CA ASN A 103 -2.68 15.69 -11.34
C ASN A 103 -3.00 14.21 -11.55
N ASP A 104 -1.99 13.38 -11.88
CA ASP A 104 -2.15 11.93 -12.04
C ASP A 104 -2.28 11.21 -10.67
N LEU A 105 -1.88 11.82 -9.55
CA LEU A 105 -1.91 11.19 -8.22
C LEU A 105 -3.29 10.71 -7.76
N PRO A 106 -4.39 11.46 -7.95
CA PRO A 106 -5.73 10.96 -7.59
C PRO A 106 -6.12 9.70 -8.37
N GLU A 107 -5.80 9.62 -9.65
CA GLU A 107 -6.08 8.46 -10.49
C GLU A 107 -5.28 7.23 -10.04
N ILE A 108 -3.99 7.42 -9.74
CA ILE A 108 -3.13 6.38 -9.18
C ILE A 108 -3.68 5.86 -7.83
N LEU A 109 -4.16 6.76 -6.97
CA LEU A 109 -4.77 6.38 -5.71
C LEU A 109 -6.06 5.56 -5.90
N PHE A 110 -6.92 5.95 -6.86
CA PHE A 110 -8.14 5.20 -7.18
C PHE A 110 -7.82 3.83 -7.75
N GLU A 111 -6.80 3.73 -8.61
CA GLU A 111 -6.35 2.46 -9.16
C GLU A 111 -5.77 1.56 -8.08
N GLY A 112 -4.95 2.10 -7.18
CA GLY A 112 -4.43 1.38 -6.02
C GLY A 112 -5.55 0.83 -5.13
N ARG A 113 -6.58 1.63 -4.84
CA ARG A 113 -7.77 1.18 -4.09
C ARG A 113 -8.52 0.06 -4.82
N ARG A 114 -8.68 0.19 -6.14
CA ARG A 114 -9.30 -0.85 -6.96
C ARG A 114 -8.57 -2.17 -6.84
N VAL A 115 -7.26 -2.15 -6.97
CA VAL A 115 -6.42 -3.36 -6.87
C VAL A 115 -6.53 -4.00 -5.48
N VAL A 116 -6.36 -3.24 -4.42
CA VAL A 116 -6.43 -3.76 -3.04
C VAL A 116 -7.82 -4.34 -2.74
N ASN A 117 -8.90 -3.62 -3.10
CA ASN A 117 -10.26 -4.09 -2.89
C ASN A 117 -10.58 -5.35 -3.68
N ASN A 118 -10.08 -5.46 -4.92
CA ASN A 118 -10.28 -6.65 -5.74
C ASN A 118 -9.49 -7.84 -5.16
N ILE A 119 -8.26 -7.64 -4.72
CA ILE A 119 -7.47 -8.67 -4.04
C ILE A 119 -8.17 -9.15 -2.76
N ALA A 120 -8.64 -8.22 -1.93
CA ALA A 120 -9.35 -8.56 -0.69
C ALA A 120 -10.64 -9.38 -0.94
N ARG A 121 -11.30 -9.18 -2.07
CA ARG A 121 -12.47 -9.95 -2.50
C ARG A 121 -12.13 -11.34 -3.03
N ILE A 122 -11.04 -11.43 -3.78
CA ILE A 122 -10.62 -12.66 -4.46
C ILE A 122 -9.94 -13.63 -3.49
N ALA A 123 -9.14 -13.12 -2.56
CA ALA A 123 -8.37 -13.95 -1.62
C ALA A 123 -9.22 -14.97 -0.86
N PRO A 124 -10.42 -14.67 -0.31
CA PRO A 124 -11.26 -15.64 0.37
C PRO A 124 -11.65 -16.83 -0.51
N ILE A 125 -11.82 -16.65 -1.81
CA ILE A 125 -12.21 -17.72 -2.75
C ILE A 125 -11.15 -18.82 -2.76
N PHE A 126 -9.87 -18.43 -2.84
CA PHE A 126 -8.75 -19.37 -2.80
C PHE A 126 -8.61 -20.04 -1.43
N PHE A 127 -8.84 -19.32 -0.34
CA PHE A 127 -8.75 -19.87 1.01
C PHE A 127 -9.86 -20.89 1.31
N ILE A 128 -11.06 -20.68 0.83
CA ILE A 128 -12.19 -21.62 1.04
C ILE A 128 -11.83 -23.00 0.52
N LYS A 129 -11.28 -23.11 -0.70
CA LYS A 129 -10.87 -24.40 -1.26
C LYS A 129 -9.80 -25.07 -0.40
N THR A 130 -8.76 -24.34 -0.05
CA THR A 130 -7.66 -24.88 0.78
C THR A 130 -8.19 -25.40 2.10
N ILE A 131 -9.08 -24.66 2.76
CA ILE A 131 -9.65 -25.05 4.07
C ILE A 131 -10.52 -26.31 3.94
N TYR A 132 -11.45 -26.36 3.00
CA TYR A 132 -12.32 -27.55 2.90
C TYR A 132 -11.53 -28.80 2.47
N SER A 133 -10.54 -28.66 1.58
CA SER A 133 -9.69 -29.78 1.18
C SER A 133 -8.89 -30.33 2.35
N PHE A 134 -8.37 -29.45 3.21
CA PHE A 134 -7.65 -29.82 4.42
C PHE A 134 -8.56 -30.54 5.43
N ILE A 135 -9.78 -30.03 5.65
CA ILE A 135 -10.79 -30.68 6.52
C ILE A 135 -11.15 -32.07 6.00
N LEU A 136 -11.39 -32.19 4.69
CA LEU A 136 -11.69 -33.51 4.09
C LEU A 136 -10.54 -34.49 4.24
N ALA A 137 -9.31 -34.05 4.04
CA ALA A 137 -8.14 -34.88 4.24
C ALA A 137 -8.04 -35.39 5.70
N ILE A 138 -8.28 -34.51 6.68
CA ILE A 138 -8.33 -34.93 8.10
C ILE A 138 -9.43 -35.94 8.35
N ILE A 139 -10.65 -35.76 7.83
CA ILE A 139 -11.75 -36.68 7.98
C ILE A 139 -11.40 -38.06 7.39
N CYS A 140 -10.80 -38.10 6.21
CA CYS A 140 -10.34 -39.33 5.58
C CYS A 140 -9.28 -40.06 6.43
N ILE A 141 -8.30 -39.33 6.97
CA ILE A 141 -7.26 -39.89 7.85
C ILE A 141 -7.89 -40.45 9.13
N LEU A 142 -8.79 -39.73 9.79
CA LEU A 142 -9.47 -40.17 11.00
C LEU A 142 -10.33 -41.40 10.73
N SER A 143 -11.02 -41.43 9.61
CA SER A 143 -11.80 -42.62 9.22
C SER A 143 -10.90 -43.86 9.06
N ALA A 144 -9.73 -43.70 8.48
CA ALA A 144 -8.76 -44.80 8.32
C ALA A 144 -8.17 -45.27 9.64
N LEU A 145 -8.09 -44.41 10.66
CA LEU A 145 -7.55 -44.76 11.98
C LEU A 145 -8.59 -45.37 12.93
N LEU A 146 -9.86 -44.95 12.83
CA LEU A 146 -10.89 -45.23 13.79
C LEU A 146 -11.85 -46.37 13.34
N PHE A 147 -11.98 -46.58 12.03
CA PHE A 147 -12.95 -47.56 11.49
C PHE A 147 -12.24 -48.71 10.78
N ASP A 148 -12.93 -49.86 10.74
CA ASP A 148 -12.46 -51.04 10.05
C ASP A 148 -12.38 -50.80 8.53
N LYS A 149 -11.54 -51.59 7.82
CA LYS A 149 -11.23 -51.42 6.38
C LYS A 149 -12.48 -51.36 5.48
N ASN A 150 -13.63 -51.87 5.92
CA ASN A 150 -14.87 -51.81 5.17
C ASN A 150 -15.62 -50.47 5.23
N LEU A 151 -15.23 -49.56 6.12
CA LEU A 151 -15.81 -48.22 6.30
C LEU A 151 -14.84 -47.09 5.94
N LEU A 152 -13.79 -47.38 5.21
CA LEU A 152 -12.71 -46.42 4.86
C LEU A 152 -13.26 -45.39 3.89
N LEU A 153 -13.35 -44.11 4.34
CA LEU A 153 -13.68 -43.00 3.48
C LEU A 153 -12.48 -42.70 2.57
N VAL A 154 -12.66 -42.92 1.29
CA VAL A 154 -11.69 -42.52 0.27
C VAL A 154 -11.88 -41.05 -0.04
N PHE A 155 -10.81 -40.35 -0.29
CA PHE A 155 -10.88 -38.92 -0.68
C PHE A 155 -11.81 -38.75 -1.89
N PRO A 156 -12.87 -37.93 -1.79
CA PRO A 156 -14.00 -37.96 -2.73
C PRO A 156 -13.71 -37.39 -4.10
N PHE A 157 -12.57 -36.70 -4.27
CA PHE A 157 -12.24 -36.01 -5.52
C PHE A 157 -11.12 -36.72 -6.27
N ILE A 158 -11.32 -36.96 -7.55
CA ILE A 158 -10.25 -37.28 -8.49
C ILE A 158 -9.66 -36.01 -9.09
N PRO A 159 -8.39 -36.00 -9.55
CA PRO A 159 -7.72 -34.81 -10.05
C PRO A 159 -8.48 -34.02 -11.12
N ILE A 160 -9.18 -34.71 -12.03
CA ILE A 160 -9.95 -34.04 -13.10
C ILE A 160 -11.14 -33.23 -12.54
N GLN A 161 -11.79 -33.70 -11.48
CA GLN A 161 -12.90 -32.99 -10.82
C GLN A 161 -12.38 -31.73 -10.13
N VAL A 162 -11.22 -31.83 -9.45
CA VAL A 162 -10.58 -30.67 -8.82
C VAL A 162 -10.21 -29.62 -9.87
N THR A 163 -9.68 -30.02 -11.01
CA THR A 163 -9.33 -29.10 -12.12
C THR A 163 -10.56 -28.34 -12.63
N LEU A 164 -11.71 -29.00 -12.76
CA LEU A 164 -12.95 -28.33 -13.17
C LEU A 164 -13.43 -27.32 -12.12
N ILE A 165 -13.37 -27.67 -10.85
CA ILE A 165 -13.70 -26.75 -9.76
C ILE A 165 -12.76 -25.54 -9.79
N ASP A 166 -11.47 -25.77 -9.95
CA ASP A 166 -10.45 -24.71 -10.04
C ASP A 166 -10.76 -23.73 -11.20
N GLN A 167 -11.08 -24.29 -12.37
CA GLN A 167 -11.35 -23.45 -13.54
C GLN A 167 -12.62 -22.59 -13.39
N PHE A 168 -13.70 -23.17 -12.85
CA PHE A 168 -15.01 -22.52 -12.80
C PHE A 168 -15.23 -21.70 -11.52
N VAL A 169 -14.58 -22.04 -10.41
CA VAL A 169 -14.75 -21.35 -9.13
C VAL A 169 -13.58 -20.41 -8.81
N GLU A 170 -12.36 -20.84 -9.05
CA GLU A 170 -11.17 -20.06 -8.71
C GLU A 170 -10.58 -19.28 -9.89
N GLY A 171 -10.77 -19.76 -11.13
CA GLY A 171 -10.23 -19.09 -12.32
C GLY A 171 -11.16 -18.01 -12.86
N PHE A 172 -12.35 -18.39 -13.28
CA PHE A 172 -13.26 -17.51 -13.99
C PHE A 172 -13.84 -16.36 -13.16
N PRO A 173 -14.42 -16.57 -11.95
CA PRO A 173 -14.98 -15.47 -11.16
C PRO A 173 -13.93 -14.43 -10.72
N PRO A 174 -12.75 -14.80 -10.21
CA PRO A 174 -11.69 -13.84 -9.92
C PRO A 174 -11.25 -13.04 -11.14
N PHE A 175 -11.13 -13.68 -12.31
CA PHE A 175 -10.81 -12.99 -13.55
C PHE A 175 -11.84 -11.90 -13.87
N VAL A 176 -13.14 -12.20 -13.79
CA VAL A 176 -14.21 -11.22 -14.01
C VAL A 176 -14.17 -10.10 -12.97
N LEU A 177 -13.95 -10.45 -11.69
CA LEU A 177 -13.87 -9.48 -10.60
C LEU A 177 -12.71 -8.48 -10.75
N THR A 178 -11.62 -8.83 -11.46
CA THR A 178 -10.52 -7.87 -11.69
C THR A 178 -10.95 -6.66 -12.50
N PHE A 179 -12.01 -6.77 -13.32
CA PHE A 179 -12.54 -5.65 -14.11
C PHE A 179 -13.50 -4.76 -13.34
N GLU A 180 -13.90 -5.14 -12.12
CA GLU A 180 -14.82 -4.35 -11.31
C GLU A 180 -14.14 -3.07 -10.79
N LYS A 181 -14.79 -1.92 -10.98
CA LYS A 181 -14.33 -0.61 -10.50
C LYS A 181 -14.74 -0.40 -9.04
N ASN A 182 -14.02 -1.02 -8.11
CA ASN A 182 -14.23 -0.81 -6.68
C ASN A 182 -13.20 0.17 -6.11
N ILE A 183 -13.56 1.44 -6.03
CA ILE A 183 -12.71 2.55 -5.56
C ILE A 183 -13.02 2.99 -4.13
N ARG A 184 -13.75 2.19 -3.35
CA ARG A 184 -14.07 2.51 -1.97
C ARG A 184 -12.79 2.70 -1.15
N PRO A 185 -12.81 3.57 -0.12
CA PRO A 185 -11.68 3.64 0.82
C PRO A 185 -11.36 2.25 1.36
N VAL A 186 -10.07 1.93 1.45
CA VAL A 186 -9.59 0.70 2.06
C VAL A 186 -9.61 0.91 3.57
N GLU A 187 -10.30 0.05 4.30
CA GLU A 187 -10.36 0.04 5.77
C GLU A 187 -9.17 -0.69 6.39
#